data_058b00b89cbc6957e0fee9a372babfff
#
_entry.id   058b00b89cbc6957e0fee9a372babfff
#
_cell.length_a   1.000
_cell.length_b   1.000
_cell.length_c   1.000
_cell.angle_alpha   90.00
_cell.angle_beta   90.00
_cell.angle_gamma   90.00
#
_symmetry.space_group_name_H-M   'P 1'
#
loop_
_entity.id
_entity.type
_entity.pdbx_description
1 polymer ?
#
loop_
_entity_poly.entity_id
_entity_poly.type
_entity_poly.pdbx_seq_one_letter_code
_entity_poly.pdbx_strand_id
1 'polypeptide(L)'
;MDVVVFSLFIMILTVIAALTGEWWVHLRALKRIPIRIHINGTRGKSSVTRLICAGLREAGFSVLGKTTGSDPRILDLEGKDRKIHRLQKPSIGEQVRFLRYFGQFRPQAVVLECMAVQPQYQWITEQHMVKSTHSVITNARLDHVEEMGHRLRDIAMSLSNTIPFKGNLFTAEQDKLEIFNEVAAKRRTEVHAVTDHGVSHDDMMGFNHIEHPENVALSIAVCESLGISREQALEGMRKAQPDPGALRIWDLEMDGRHFSLVNAFAANDPQSTKTIWNMIKEHPSLDHEHTCAFLNTRSDRVNRSSQLLELILKDIKPDSLFVRGDKMERFEKPFFSKVKGRVEQFSEN
;
A
#
# COMPACT_ATOMS: atom_id res chain seq x y z
N MET A 1 -38.66 5.53 41.85
CA MET A 1 -37.55 5.70 40.92
C MET A 1 -37.97 6.71 39.90
N ASP A 2 -37.29 7.87 39.82
CA ASP A 2 -37.70 8.94 38.94
C ASP A 2 -37.76 8.48 37.48
N VAL A 3 -38.80 8.92 36.78
CA VAL A 3 -39.00 8.59 35.34
C VAL A 3 -37.74 8.89 34.52
N VAL A 4 -37.01 9.94 34.88
CA VAL A 4 -35.74 10.32 34.24
C VAL A 4 -34.69 9.25 34.44
N VAL A 5 -34.51 8.75 35.67
CA VAL A 5 -33.50 7.69 35.97
C VAL A 5 -33.86 6.40 35.24
N PHE A 6 -35.12 6.02 35.18
CA PHE A 6 -35.59 4.86 34.45
C PHE A 6 -35.38 4.98 32.94
N SER A 7 -35.67 6.16 32.36
CA SER A 7 -35.43 6.43 30.92
C SER A 7 -33.95 6.38 30.57
N LEU A 8 -33.07 6.96 31.39
CA LEU A 8 -31.63 6.89 31.23
C LEU A 8 -31.12 5.44 31.28
N PHE A 9 -31.63 4.65 32.22
CA PHE A 9 -31.25 3.25 32.33
C PHE A 9 -31.65 2.44 31.09
N ILE A 10 -32.88 2.61 30.56
CA ILE A 10 -33.31 1.97 29.31
C ILE A 10 -32.43 2.43 28.13
N MET A 11 -32.12 3.73 28.03
CA MET A 11 -31.28 4.24 26.95
C MET A 11 -29.88 3.61 26.99
N ILE A 12 -29.25 3.55 28.17
CA ILE A 12 -27.93 2.92 28.34
C ILE A 12 -27.99 1.43 27.95
N LEU A 13 -29.00 0.70 28.43
CA LEU A 13 -29.19 -0.71 28.12
C LEU A 13 -29.38 -0.93 26.61
N THR A 14 -30.13 -0.06 25.94
CA THR A 14 -30.34 -0.11 24.48
C THR A 14 -29.04 0.11 23.73
N VAL A 15 -28.23 1.10 24.15
CA VAL A 15 -26.92 1.36 23.54
C VAL A 15 -25.98 0.18 23.74
N ILE A 16 -25.90 -0.38 24.94
CA ILE A 16 -25.08 -1.57 25.21
C ILE A 16 -25.53 -2.74 24.35
N ALA A 17 -26.83 -3.00 24.26
CA ALA A 17 -27.39 -4.08 23.44
C ALA A 17 -27.07 -3.87 21.94
N ALA A 18 -27.16 -2.65 21.43
CA ALA A 18 -26.82 -2.32 20.07
C ALA A 18 -25.32 -2.55 19.80
N LEU A 19 -24.43 -2.04 20.67
CA LEU A 19 -22.98 -2.20 20.51
C LEU A 19 -22.55 -3.67 20.62
N THR A 20 -23.12 -4.43 21.55
CA THR A 20 -22.84 -5.86 21.68
C THR A 20 -23.37 -6.67 20.49
N GLY A 21 -24.53 -6.30 19.97
CA GLY A 21 -25.10 -6.88 18.75
C GLY A 21 -24.22 -6.61 17.53
N GLU A 22 -23.77 -5.37 17.34
CA GLU A 22 -22.82 -5.02 16.26
C GLU A 22 -21.51 -5.80 16.36
N TRP A 23 -20.97 -5.90 17.57
CA TRP A 23 -19.75 -6.65 17.82
C TRP A 23 -19.93 -8.15 17.49
N TRP A 24 -21.06 -8.74 17.91
CA TRP A 24 -21.38 -10.13 17.61
C TRP A 24 -21.53 -10.39 16.10
N VAL A 25 -22.20 -9.49 15.37
CA VAL A 25 -22.32 -9.57 13.90
C VAL A 25 -20.94 -9.52 13.26
N HIS A 26 -20.05 -8.64 13.74
CA HIS A 26 -18.68 -8.56 13.23
C HIS A 26 -17.90 -9.86 13.48
N LEU A 27 -17.91 -10.39 14.69
CA LEU A 27 -17.24 -11.65 15.01
C LEU A 27 -17.77 -12.81 14.16
N ARG A 28 -19.09 -12.82 13.88
CA ARG A 28 -19.71 -13.82 13.01
C ARG A 28 -19.23 -13.68 11.55
N ALA A 29 -19.02 -12.46 11.08
CA ALA A 29 -18.43 -12.22 9.76
C ALA A 29 -16.99 -12.74 9.69
N LEU A 30 -16.16 -12.47 10.70
CA LEU A 30 -14.79 -12.98 10.77
C LEU A 30 -14.73 -14.51 10.74
N LYS A 31 -15.62 -15.19 11.45
CA LYS A 31 -15.70 -16.68 11.43
C LYS A 31 -16.01 -17.27 10.06
N ARG A 32 -16.58 -16.48 9.15
CA ARG A 32 -16.89 -16.90 7.78
C ARG A 32 -15.72 -16.71 6.81
N ILE A 33 -14.64 -16.07 7.28
CA ILE A 33 -13.44 -15.76 6.51
C ILE A 33 -12.27 -16.46 7.20
N PRO A 34 -11.93 -17.69 6.84
CA PRO A 34 -10.90 -18.46 7.55
C PRO A 34 -9.51 -17.87 7.41
N ILE A 35 -9.14 -17.36 6.23
CA ILE A 35 -7.83 -16.78 5.95
C ILE A 35 -8.00 -15.25 5.85
N ARG A 36 -7.36 -14.54 6.76
CA ARG A 36 -7.37 -13.07 6.81
C ARG A 36 -5.94 -12.58 6.79
N ILE A 37 -5.56 -11.94 5.68
CA ILE A 37 -4.21 -11.43 5.45
C ILE A 37 -4.24 -9.91 5.58
N HIS A 38 -3.43 -9.35 6.48
CA HIS A 38 -3.35 -7.92 6.75
C HIS A 38 -1.99 -7.38 6.34
N ILE A 39 -1.97 -6.49 5.35
CA ILE A 39 -0.75 -5.95 4.75
C ILE A 39 -0.46 -4.57 5.32
N ASN A 40 0.68 -4.40 5.96
CA ASN A 40 1.18 -3.12 6.44
C ASN A 40 2.61 -2.85 5.93
N GLY A 41 3.16 -1.70 6.28
CA GLY A 41 4.48 -1.24 5.85
C GLY A 41 4.42 0.18 5.28
N THR A 42 5.56 0.75 4.98
CA THR A 42 5.60 2.11 4.43
C THR A 42 5.33 2.14 2.93
N ARG A 43 5.91 1.23 2.17
CA ARG A 43 5.77 1.13 0.69
C ARG A 43 5.41 -0.30 0.26
N GLY A 44 4.81 -0.44 -0.91
CA GLY A 44 4.52 -1.75 -1.52
C GLY A 44 3.23 -2.42 -1.05
N LYS A 45 2.49 -1.86 -0.08
CA LYS A 45 1.27 -2.47 0.47
C LYS A 45 0.23 -2.84 -0.59
N SER A 46 -0.11 -1.92 -1.47
CA SER A 46 -1.13 -2.16 -2.52
C SER A 46 -0.65 -3.20 -3.53
N SER A 47 0.63 -3.16 -3.94
CA SER A 47 1.23 -4.17 -4.82
C SER A 47 1.16 -5.56 -4.19
N VAL A 48 1.66 -5.72 -2.96
CA VAL A 48 1.63 -7.01 -2.25
C VAL A 48 0.20 -7.51 -2.05
N THR A 49 -0.75 -6.62 -1.73
CA THR A 49 -2.17 -6.98 -1.64
C THR A 49 -2.68 -7.58 -2.95
N ARG A 50 -2.36 -6.95 -4.09
CA ARG A 50 -2.79 -7.40 -5.42
C ARG A 50 -2.11 -8.71 -5.84
N LEU A 51 -0.81 -8.81 -5.61
CA LEU A 51 -0.03 -10.01 -5.95
C LEU A 51 -0.54 -11.23 -5.17
N ILE A 52 -0.74 -11.11 -3.85
CA ILE A 52 -1.28 -12.20 -3.02
C ILE A 52 -2.70 -12.57 -3.48
N CYS A 53 -3.58 -11.59 -3.74
CA CYS A 53 -4.91 -11.87 -4.25
C CYS A 53 -4.88 -12.65 -5.56
N ALA A 54 -3.96 -12.30 -6.47
CA ALA A 54 -3.84 -12.93 -7.77
C ALA A 54 -3.26 -14.35 -7.66
N GLY A 55 -2.20 -14.55 -6.85
CA GLY A 55 -1.62 -15.87 -6.61
C GLY A 55 -2.60 -16.85 -5.96
N LEU A 56 -3.34 -16.39 -4.93
CA LEU A 56 -4.39 -17.21 -4.29
C LEU A 56 -5.52 -17.57 -5.26
N ARG A 57 -5.93 -16.63 -6.10
CA ARG A 57 -6.99 -16.85 -7.08
C ARG A 57 -6.58 -17.85 -8.16
N GLU A 58 -5.35 -17.78 -8.64
CA GLU A 58 -4.80 -18.74 -9.60
C GLU A 58 -4.80 -20.18 -9.05
N ALA A 59 -4.60 -20.31 -7.74
CA ALA A 59 -4.73 -21.57 -7.02
C ALA A 59 -6.18 -22.02 -6.74
N GLY A 60 -7.17 -21.31 -7.27
CA GLY A 60 -8.58 -21.65 -7.12
C GLY A 60 -9.24 -21.17 -5.82
N PHE A 61 -8.56 -20.35 -5.02
CA PHE A 61 -9.20 -19.76 -3.82
C PHE A 61 -10.21 -18.70 -4.20
N SER A 62 -11.35 -18.69 -3.51
CA SER A 62 -12.27 -17.55 -3.53
C SER A 62 -11.69 -16.42 -2.66
N VAL A 63 -11.21 -15.34 -3.30
CA VAL A 63 -10.46 -14.26 -2.65
C VAL A 63 -11.09 -12.91 -2.91
N LEU A 64 -11.21 -12.13 -1.87
CA LEU A 64 -11.57 -10.71 -1.93
C LEU A 64 -10.41 -9.87 -1.41
N GLY A 65 -10.13 -8.76 -2.06
CA GLY A 65 -9.06 -7.83 -1.68
C GLY A 65 -9.55 -6.41 -1.45
N LYS A 66 -8.81 -5.65 -0.63
CA LYS A 66 -9.05 -4.22 -0.47
C LYS A 66 -7.71 -3.49 -0.39
N THR A 67 -7.48 -2.59 -1.33
CA THR A 67 -6.38 -1.62 -1.27
C THR A 67 -6.86 -0.30 -0.67
N THR A 68 -5.91 0.54 -0.26
CA THR A 68 -6.15 1.85 0.35
C THR A 68 -5.43 2.95 -0.45
N GLY A 69 -4.97 3.99 0.18
CA GLY A 69 -4.26 5.08 -0.49
C GLY A 69 -5.19 6.12 -1.13
N SER A 70 -4.68 6.82 -2.14
CA SER A 70 -5.39 7.91 -2.82
C SER A 70 -6.52 7.44 -3.73
N ASP A 71 -6.44 6.22 -4.25
CA ASP A 71 -7.48 5.59 -5.09
C ASP A 71 -7.82 4.20 -4.57
N PRO A 72 -8.62 4.10 -3.48
CA PRO A 72 -8.91 2.84 -2.82
C PRO A 72 -9.77 1.93 -3.70
N ARG A 73 -9.45 0.63 -3.72
CA ARG A 73 -10.08 -0.37 -4.58
C ARG A 73 -10.54 -1.60 -3.80
N ILE A 74 -11.59 -2.23 -4.31
CA ILE A 74 -11.95 -3.61 -3.99
C ILE A 74 -11.53 -4.48 -5.16
N LEU A 75 -10.84 -5.58 -4.87
CA LEU A 75 -10.59 -6.68 -5.79
C LEU A 75 -11.69 -7.71 -5.55
N ASP A 76 -12.61 -7.85 -6.50
CA ASP A 76 -13.72 -8.78 -6.37
C ASP A 76 -13.30 -10.26 -6.59
N LEU A 77 -14.25 -11.17 -6.51
CA LEU A 77 -13.98 -12.61 -6.66
C LEU A 77 -13.41 -12.97 -8.03
N GLU A 78 -13.81 -12.24 -9.08
CA GLU A 78 -13.27 -12.41 -10.44
C GLU A 78 -11.94 -11.66 -10.65
N GLY A 79 -11.45 -10.94 -9.64
CA GLY A 79 -10.22 -10.15 -9.73
C GLY A 79 -10.40 -8.77 -10.37
N LYS A 80 -11.63 -8.36 -10.65
CA LYS A 80 -11.91 -7.04 -11.19
C LYS A 80 -11.71 -5.95 -10.15
N ASP A 81 -11.17 -4.85 -10.59
CA ASP A 81 -10.83 -3.68 -9.78
C ASP A 81 -12.03 -2.73 -9.70
N ARG A 82 -12.59 -2.56 -8.52
CA ARG A 82 -13.75 -1.69 -8.28
C ARG A 82 -13.36 -0.52 -7.38
N LYS A 83 -13.55 0.70 -7.87
CA LYS A 83 -13.26 1.92 -7.12
C LYS A 83 -14.20 2.07 -5.91
N ILE A 84 -13.60 2.43 -4.76
CA ILE A 84 -14.36 2.76 -3.55
C ILE A 84 -14.65 4.26 -3.56
N HIS A 85 -15.91 4.63 -3.74
CA HIS A 85 -16.35 6.01 -3.60
C HIS A 85 -16.63 6.32 -2.14
N ARG A 86 -15.81 7.20 -1.54
CA ARG A 86 -15.97 7.67 -0.17
C ARG A 86 -16.81 8.93 -0.14
N LEU A 87 -17.90 8.90 0.62
CA LEU A 87 -18.70 10.10 0.90
C LEU A 87 -18.17 10.90 2.10
N GLN A 88 -17.28 10.31 2.89
CA GLN A 88 -16.69 10.87 4.09
C GLN A 88 -15.18 10.65 4.12
N LYS A 89 -14.49 11.33 5.05
CA LYS A 89 -13.05 11.12 5.27
C LYS A 89 -12.76 9.65 5.61
N PRO A 90 -11.57 9.13 5.22
CA PRO A 90 -11.15 7.78 5.55
C PRO A 90 -11.23 7.51 7.06
N SER A 91 -11.77 6.35 7.44
CA SER A 91 -11.88 5.92 8.83
C SER A 91 -11.55 4.43 8.95
N ILE A 92 -10.86 4.04 10.02
CA ILE A 92 -10.54 2.62 10.29
C ILE A 92 -11.81 1.76 10.41
N GLY A 93 -12.95 2.35 10.76
CA GLY A 93 -14.27 1.68 10.76
C GLY A 93 -14.68 1.11 9.40
N GLU A 94 -14.07 1.58 8.29
CA GLU A 94 -14.25 0.97 6.97
C GLU A 94 -13.88 -0.52 6.98
N GLN A 95 -12.83 -0.92 7.72
CA GLN A 95 -12.40 -2.32 7.76
C GLN A 95 -13.50 -3.24 8.30
N VAL A 96 -14.21 -2.81 9.35
CA VAL A 96 -15.34 -3.56 9.90
C VAL A 96 -16.46 -3.70 8.85
N ARG A 97 -16.81 -2.60 8.16
CA ARG A 97 -17.85 -2.60 7.13
C ARG A 97 -17.51 -3.54 5.98
N PHE A 98 -16.26 -3.47 5.49
CA PHE A 98 -15.80 -4.35 4.41
C PHE A 98 -15.75 -5.81 4.83
N LEU A 99 -15.25 -6.13 6.04
CA LEU A 99 -15.21 -7.50 6.52
C LEU A 99 -16.63 -8.08 6.71
N ARG A 100 -17.59 -7.26 7.18
CA ARG A 100 -19.00 -7.68 7.24
C ARG A 100 -19.59 -7.93 5.84
N TYR A 101 -19.29 -7.06 4.89
CA TYR A 101 -19.71 -7.22 3.49
C TYR A 101 -19.05 -8.44 2.85
N PHE A 102 -17.75 -8.60 2.96
CA PHE A 102 -17.01 -9.74 2.42
C PHE A 102 -17.46 -11.07 3.05
N GLY A 103 -17.74 -11.08 4.34
CA GLY A 103 -18.24 -12.28 5.03
C GLY A 103 -19.59 -12.81 4.51
N GLN A 104 -20.35 -12.02 3.75
CA GLN A 104 -21.58 -12.48 3.11
C GLN A 104 -21.28 -13.46 1.96
N PHE A 105 -20.17 -13.26 1.25
CA PHE A 105 -19.72 -14.12 0.15
C PHE A 105 -19.00 -15.37 0.62
N ARG A 106 -18.69 -15.49 1.94
CA ARG A 106 -17.94 -16.61 2.54
C ARG A 106 -16.65 -16.94 1.76
N PRO A 107 -15.79 -15.95 1.46
CA PRO A 107 -14.56 -16.22 0.74
C PRO A 107 -13.62 -17.08 1.59
N GLN A 108 -12.76 -17.87 0.92
CA GLN A 108 -11.71 -18.62 1.60
C GLN A 108 -10.63 -17.68 2.16
N ALA A 109 -10.33 -16.59 1.46
CA ALA A 109 -9.36 -15.60 1.89
C ALA A 109 -9.85 -14.16 1.69
N VAL A 110 -9.40 -13.28 2.57
CA VAL A 110 -9.49 -11.82 2.39
C VAL A 110 -8.11 -11.21 2.62
N VAL A 111 -7.69 -10.35 1.70
CA VAL A 111 -6.42 -9.60 1.78
C VAL A 111 -6.74 -8.13 1.95
N LEU A 112 -6.29 -7.54 3.04
CA LEU A 112 -6.62 -6.17 3.41
C LEU A 112 -5.34 -5.34 3.58
N GLU A 113 -5.24 -4.25 2.85
CA GLU A 113 -4.23 -3.25 3.11
C GLU A 113 -4.58 -2.44 4.35
N CYS A 114 -3.62 -2.24 5.25
CA CYS A 114 -3.76 -1.39 6.43
C CYS A 114 -3.91 0.08 6.03
N MET A 115 -4.98 0.72 6.49
CA MET A 115 -5.23 2.13 6.24
C MET A 115 -4.85 3.03 7.43
N ALA A 116 -4.54 2.44 8.56
CA ALA A 116 -4.20 3.17 9.77
C ALA A 116 -2.74 3.63 9.71
N VAL A 117 -2.50 4.91 10.04
CA VAL A 117 -1.17 5.49 10.14
C VAL A 117 -0.72 5.53 11.60
N GLN A 118 -1.56 6.05 12.50
CA GLN A 118 -1.24 6.17 13.92
C GLN A 118 -1.10 4.78 14.58
N PRO A 119 -0.10 4.57 15.46
CA PRO A 119 0.19 3.27 16.08
C PRO A 119 -1.03 2.66 16.80
N GLN A 120 -1.78 3.48 17.53
CA GLN A 120 -2.98 3.04 18.25
C GLN A 120 -4.08 2.55 17.30
N TYR A 121 -4.25 3.20 16.14
CA TYR A 121 -5.24 2.77 15.14
C TYR A 121 -4.79 1.54 14.39
N GLN A 122 -3.49 1.35 14.15
CA GLN A 122 -2.94 0.10 13.62
C GLN A 122 -3.24 -1.06 14.58
N TRP A 123 -2.99 -0.86 15.87
CA TRP A 123 -3.28 -1.86 16.91
C TRP A 123 -4.78 -2.19 16.98
N ILE A 124 -5.65 -1.18 17.07
CA ILE A 124 -7.11 -1.37 17.11
C ILE A 124 -7.59 -2.11 15.85
N THR A 125 -7.11 -1.70 14.68
CA THR A 125 -7.48 -2.34 13.40
C THR A 125 -7.11 -3.81 13.40
N GLU A 126 -5.88 -4.16 13.80
CA GLU A 126 -5.45 -5.56 13.84
C GLU A 126 -6.18 -6.34 14.92
N GLN A 127 -6.11 -5.88 16.19
CA GLN A 127 -6.52 -6.70 17.32
C GLN A 127 -8.03 -6.81 17.50
N HIS A 128 -8.78 -5.82 17.05
CA HIS A 128 -10.24 -5.77 17.25
C HIS A 128 -11.02 -5.90 15.95
N MET A 129 -10.49 -5.44 14.81
CA MET A 129 -11.27 -5.41 13.58
C MET A 129 -10.92 -6.55 12.61
N VAL A 130 -9.63 -6.74 12.27
CA VAL A 130 -9.17 -7.73 11.28
C VAL A 130 -8.93 -9.08 11.91
N LYS A 131 -8.20 -9.12 13.02
CA LYS A 131 -7.74 -10.34 13.70
C LYS A 131 -7.13 -11.30 12.69
N SER A 132 -6.10 -10.83 12.01
CA SER A 132 -5.48 -11.54 10.88
C SER A 132 -4.92 -12.90 11.31
N THR A 133 -4.87 -13.82 10.37
CA THR A 133 -4.18 -15.12 10.49
C THR A 133 -2.75 -14.98 9.99
N HIS A 134 -2.56 -14.10 9.01
CA HIS A 134 -1.29 -13.77 8.40
C HIS A 134 -1.16 -12.26 8.33
N SER A 135 -0.06 -11.70 8.79
CA SER A 135 0.28 -10.31 8.56
C SER A 135 1.51 -10.20 7.68
N VAL A 136 1.59 -9.12 6.94
CA VAL A 136 2.76 -8.78 6.13
C VAL A 136 3.22 -7.39 6.51
N ILE A 137 4.51 -7.23 6.80
CA ILE A 137 5.15 -5.92 6.92
C ILE A 137 6.16 -5.82 5.79
N THR A 138 5.84 -5.00 4.78
CA THR A 138 6.65 -4.91 3.56
C THR A 138 8.03 -4.32 3.85
N ASN A 139 8.09 -3.14 4.44
CA ASN A 139 9.32 -2.45 4.84
C ASN A 139 9.03 -1.35 5.86
N ALA A 140 10.08 -0.84 6.51
CA ALA A 140 10.03 0.24 7.47
C ALA A 140 10.96 1.39 7.01
N ARG A 141 10.42 2.33 6.23
CA ARG A 141 11.11 3.52 5.73
C ARG A 141 10.57 4.78 6.40
N LEU A 142 11.31 5.89 6.34
CA LEU A 142 10.84 7.18 6.85
C LEU A 142 9.62 7.65 6.06
N ASP A 143 8.46 7.54 6.66
CA ASP A 143 7.18 8.03 6.14
C ASP A 143 6.26 8.32 7.33
N HIS A 144 5.33 9.26 7.19
CA HIS A 144 4.40 9.66 8.25
C HIS A 144 5.07 9.87 9.62
N VAL A 145 6.20 10.58 9.59
CA VAL A 145 7.07 10.75 10.78
C VAL A 145 6.37 11.47 11.94
N GLU A 146 5.39 12.31 11.65
CA GLU A 146 4.61 13.03 12.66
C GLU A 146 3.73 12.09 13.48
N GLU A 147 3.26 11.00 12.86
CA GLU A 147 2.36 10.03 13.50
C GLU A 147 3.10 8.79 14.03
N MET A 148 4.09 8.29 13.28
CA MET A 148 4.80 7.04 13.62
C MET A 148 6.13 7.25 14.34
N GLY A 149 6.68 8.49 14.32
CA GLY A 149 7.97 8.84 14.92
C GLY A 149 9.07 9.14 13.91
N HIS A 150 10.12 9.81 14.38
CA HIS A 150 11.17 10.38 13.54
C HIS A 150 12.32 9.42 13.22
N ARG A 151 12.38 8.26 13.86
CA ARG A 151 13.46 7.26 13.66
C ARG A 151 12.88 5.99 13.04
N LEU A 152 13.66 5.31 12.22
CA LEU A 152 13.27 4.01 11.64
C LEU A 152 12.82 2.99 12.70
N ARG A 153 13.44 3.02 13.91
CA ARG A 153 13.02 2.20 15.02
C ARG A 153 11.58 2.49 15.47
N ASP A 154 11.21 3.76 15.54
CA ASP A 154 9.88 4.19 15.99
C ASP A 154 8.82 3.74 14.96
N ILE A 155 9.15 3.86 13.66
CA ILE A 155 8.31 3.39 12.57
C ILE A 155 8.14 1.87 12.62
N ALA A 156 9.22 1.10 12.81
CA ALA A 156 9.14 -0.34 12.95
C ALA A 156 8.28 -0.76 14.15
N MET A 157 8.43 -0.09 15.29
CA MET A 157 7.58 -0.28 16.47
C MET A 157 6.11 0.04 16.17
N SER A 158 5.83 1.10 15.42
CA SER A 158 4.47 1.42 14.98
C SER A 158 3.89 0.32 14.10
N LEU A 159 4.62 -0.11 13.08
CA LEU A 159 4.18 -1.16 12.15
C LEU A 159 3.97 -2.50 12.86
N SER A 160 4.75 -2.81 13.88
CA SER A 160 4.61 -4.04 14.67
C SER A 160 3.25 -4.19 15.37
N ASN A 161 2.46 -3.11 15.46
CA ASN A 161 1.10 -3.17 15.98
C ASN A 161 0.17 -4.07 15.14
N THR A 162 0.47 -4.28 13.85
CA THR A 162 -0.29 -5.18 12.97
C THR A 162 0.16 -6.64 13.02
N ILE A 163 1.09 -7.01 13.86
CA ILE A 163 1.43 -8.43 14.10
C ILE A 163 0.25 -9.10 14.84
N PRO A 164 -0.31 -10.21 14.36
CA PRO A 164 -1.45 -10.87 14.99
C PRO A 164 -1.06 -11.59 16.29
N PHE A 165 -2.04 -12.12 16.99
CA PHE A 165 -1.85 -13.13 18.02
C PHE A 165 -2.00 -14.53 17.43
N LYS A 166 -1.04 -15.42 17.67
CA LYS A 166 -1.06 -16.84 17.24
C LYS A 166 -1.25 -16.99 15.73
N GLY A 167 -0.51 -16.21 14.96
CA GLY A 167 -0.57 -16.20 13.50
C GLY A 167 0.84 -16.24 12.89
N ASN A 168 0.94 -15.75 11.66
CA ASN A 168 2.19 -15.66 10.91
C ASN A 168 2.47 -14.19 10.55
N LEU A 169 3.73 -13.79 10.65
CA LEU A 169 4.25 -12.53 10.13
C LEU A 169 5.24 -12.80 9.02
N PHE A 170 5.04 -12.19 7.86
CA PHE A 170 5.98 -12.17 6.74
C PHE A 170 6.58 -10.78 6.61
N THR A 171 7.89 -10.66 6.45
CA THR A 171 8.53 -9.36 6.30
C THR A 171 9.79 -9.43 5.45
N ALA A 172 9.97 -8.44 4.57
CA ALA A 172 11.22 -8.24 3.84
C ALA A 172 12.18 -7.27 4.59
N GLU A 173 11.74 -6.67 5.69
CA GLU A 173 12.54 -5.75 6.49
C GLU A 173 13.55 -6.50 7.35
N GLN A 174 14.83 -6.50 6.94
CA GLN A 174 15.90 -7.21 7.63
C GLN A 174 16.50 -6.40 8.81
N ASP A 175 16.69 -5.10 8.61
CA ASP A 175 17.37 -4.23 9.60
C ASP A 175 16.60 -4.07 10.92
N LYS A 176 15.30 -4.29 10.89
CA LYS A 176 14.40 -4.13 12.05
C LYS A 176 13.77 -5.45 12.50
N LEU A 177 14.27 -6.57 12.00
CA LEU A 177 13.75 -7.91 12.27
C LEU A 177 13.75 -8.23 13.79
N GLU A 178 14.74 -7.74 14.54
CA GLU A 178 14.81 -7.91 15.99
C GLU A 178 13.55 -7.35 16.69
N ILE A 179 13.08 -6.16 16.28
CA ILE A 179 11.89 -5.53 16.84
C ILE A 179 10.64 -6.37 16.56
N PHE A 180 10.53 -6.86 15.34
CA PHE A 180 9.40 -7.69 14.94
C PHE A 180 9.38 -9.02 15.66
N ASN A 181 10.56 -9.65 15.82
CA ASN A 181 10.72 -10.90 16.59
C ASN A 181 10.32 -10.72 18.06
N GLU A 182 10.74 -9.61 18.70
CA GLU A 182 10.38 -9.31 20.09
C GLU A 182 8.85 -9.21 20.28
N VAL A 183 8.17 -8.49 19.39
CA VAL A 183 6.71 -8.31 19.44
C VAL A 183 6.00 -9.61 19.10
N ALA A 184 6.45 -10.32 18.08
CA ALA A 184 5.87 -11.59 17.64
C ALA A 184 5.97 -12.68 18.73
N ALA A 185 7.11 -12.76 19.43
CA ALA A 185 7.29 -13.68 20.54
C ALA A 185 6.27 -13.45 21.66
N LYS A 186 6.01 -12.19 22.04
CA LYS A 186 4.98 -11.81 23.02
C LYS A 186 3.57 -12.19 22.57
N ARG A 187 3.33 -12.25 21.24
CA ARG A 187 2.04 -12.59 20.63
C ARG A 187 1.92 -14.05 20.20
N ARG A 188 2.97 -14.84 20.37
CA ARG A 188 3.06 -16.25 19.93
C ARG A 188 2.81 -16.36 18.42
N THR A 189 3.43 -15.48 17.65
CA THR A 189 3.34 -15.40 16.20
C THR A 189 4.66 -15.86 15.60
N GLU A 190 4.59 -16.66 14.57
CA GLU A 190 5.75 -17.12 13.81
C GLU A 190 6.21 -16.03 12.85
N VAL A 191 7.52 -15.82 12.74
CA VAL A 191 8.10 -14.79 11.87
C VAL A 191 8.84 -15.44 10.72
N HIS A 192 8.46 -15.07 9.50
CA HIS A 192 9.05 -15.49 8.24
C HIS A 192 9.77 -14.29 7.64
N ALA A 193 11.08 -14.22 7.82
CA ALA A 193 11.92 -13.21 7.17
C ALA A 193 12.17 -13.63 5.73
N VAL A 194 11.82 -12.76 4.79
CA VAL A 194 11.90 -13.02 3.36
C VAL A 194 12.94 -12.12 2.73
N THR A 195 13.77 -12.66 1.84
CA THR A 195 14.72 -11.89 1.03
C THR A 195 14.35 -12.01 -0.44
N ASP A 196 14.75 -11.02 -1.23
CA ASP A 196 14.55 -11.02 -2.68
C ASP A 196 15.51 -11.99 -3.43
N HIS A 197 16.55 -12.50 -2.76
CA HIS A 197 17.52 -13.43 -3.36
C HIS A 197 16.92 -14.68 -3.98
N GLY A 198 15.70 -15.04 -3.58
CA GLY A 198 14.98 -16.17 -4.15
C GLY A 198 14.17 -15.84 -5.42
N VAL A 199 14.11 -14.56 -5.85
CA VAL A 199 13.38 -14.15 -7.05
C VAL A 199 14.38 -13.92 -8.18
N SER A 200 14.30 -14.72 -9.23
CA SER A 200 15.20 -14.64 -10.38
C SER A 200 14.77 -13.51 -11.34
N HIS A 201 15.68 -13.13 -12.23
CA HIS A 201 15.35 -12.23 -13.32
C HIS A 201 14.21 -12.77 -14.21
N ASP A 202 14.20 -14.08 -14.46
CA ASP A 202 13.16 -14.74 -15.26
C ASP A 202 11.79 -14.71 -14.56
N ASP A 203 11.75 -14.77 -13.21
CA ASP A 203 10.52 -14.59 -12.45
C ASP A 203 9.91 -13.20 -12.70
N MET A 204 10.76 -12.18 -12.82
CA MET A 204 10.36 -10.80 -13.03
C MET A 204 9.98 -10.48 -14.48
N MET A 205 10.53 -11.17 -15.46
CA MET A 205 10.30 -10.93 -16.89
C MET A 205 8.83 -11.14 -17.33
N GLY A 206 8.04 -11.87 -16.57
CA GLY A 206 6.63 -12.14 -16.91
C GLY A 206 5.64 -11.06 -16.51
N PHE A 207 6.06 -10.01 -15.79
CA PHE A 207 5.17 -8.92 -15.38
C PHE A 207 5.01 -7.90 -16.50
N ASN A 208 3.78 -7.40 -16.70
CA ASN A 208 3.45 -6.37 -17.68
C ASN A 208 3.65 -4.92 -17.13
N HIS A 209 4.28 -4.80 -15.98
CA HIS A 209 4.62 -3.55 -15.30
C HIS A 209 5.86 -3.80 -14.44
N ILE A 210 6.50 -2.72 -14.01
CA ILE A 210 7.68 -2.83 -13.15
C ILE A 210 7.22 -3.09 -11.72
N GLU A 211 7.55 -4.29 -11.21
CA GLU A 211 7.29 -4.69 -9.83
C GLU A 211 8.63 -4.85 -9.08
N HIS A 212 8.59 -4.74 -7.76
CA HIS A 212 9.77 -4.92 -6.91
C HIS A 212 9.95 -6.39 -6.52
N PRO A 213 11.16 -6.97 -6.68
CA PRO A 213 11.43 -8.36 -6.31
C PRO A 213 11.04 -8.69 -4.86
N GLU A 214 11.26 -7.76 -3.92
CA GLU A 214 10.86 -7.91 -2.52
C GLU A 214 9.34 -8.13 -2.36
N ASN A 215 8.51 -7.41 -3.12
CA ASN A 215 7.05 -7.57 -3.08
C ASN A 215 6.63 -8.93 -3.62
N VAL A 216 7.28 -9.39 -4.68
CA VAL A 216 7.05 -10.71 -5.29
C VAL A 216 7.46 -11.81 -4.31
N ALA A 217 8.67 -11.71 -3.72
CA ALA A 217 9.17 -12.67 -2.74
C ALA A 217 8.23 -12.80 -1.52
N LEU A 218 7.79 -11.67 -0.95
CA LEU A 218 6.80 -11.66 0.15
C LEU A 218 5.50 -12.35 -0.25
N SER A 219 5.00 -12.05 -1.45
CA SER A 219 3.74 -12.60 -1.92
C SER A 219 3.84 -14.10 -2.18
N ILE A 220 4.98 -14.59 -2.73
CA ILE A 220 5.27 -16.00 -2.87
C ILE A 220 5.27 -16.69 -1.51
N ALA A 221 6.03 -16.16 -0.53
CA ALA A 221 6.14 -16.77 0.80
C ALA A 221 4.77 -16.91 1.49
N VAL A 222 3.89 -15.92 1.34
CA VAL A 222 2.52 -16.00 1.85
C VAL A 222 1.72 -17.09 1.13
N CYS A 223 1.82 -17.21 -0.18
CA CYS A 223 1.12 -18.23 -0.96
C CYS A 223 1.63 -19.64 -0.60
N GLU A 224 2.95 -19.83 -0.49
CA GLU A 224 3.57 -21.09 -0.10
C GLU A 224 3.15 -21.54 1.30
N SER A 225 3.01 -20.62 2.25
CA SER A 225 2.51 -20.91 3.60
C SER A 225 1.07 -21.43 3.63
N LEU A 226 0.33 -21.18 2.55
CA LEU A 226 -1.04 -21.67 2.33
C LEU A 226 -1.09 -22.91 1.42
N GLY A 227 0.05 -23.52 1.12
CA GLY A 227 0.17 -24.76 0.34
C GLY A 227 0.12 -24.57 -1.17
N ILE A 228 0.31 -23.35 -1.66
CA ILE A 228 0.34 -23.03 -3.10
C ILE A 228 1.79 -23.12 -3.59
N SER A 229 2.02 -23.78 -4.73
CA SER A 229 3.37 -23.83 -5.28
C SER A 229 3.83 -22.47 -5.78
N ARG A 230 5.16 -22.27 -5.78
CA ARG A 230 5.80 -21.05 -6.28
C ARG A 230 5.38 -20.71 -7.70
N GLU A 231 5.39 -21.71 -8.57
CA GLU A 231 5.08 -21.56 -10.00
C GLU A 231 3.64 -21.09 -10.19
N GLN A 232 2.72 -21.70 -9.47
CA GLN A 232 1.30 -21.34 -9.53
C GLN A 232 1.06 -19.93 -8.97
N ALA A 233 1.74 -19.58 -7.87
CA ALA A 233 1.66 -18.23 -7.30
C ALA A 233 2.17 -17.18 -8.29
N LEU A 234 3.34 -17.41 -8.91
CA LEU A 234 3.93 -16.51 -9.91
C LEU A 234 3.04 -16.35 -11.15
N GLU A 235 2.47 -17.44 -11.64
CA GLU A 235 1.55 -17.40 -12.78
C GLU A 235 0.37 -16.48 -12.49
N GLY A 236 -0.22 -16.58 -11.30
CA GLY A 236 -1.29 -15.68 -10.87
C GLY A 236 -0.80 -14.24 -10.72
N MET A 237 0.36 -14.02 -10.10
CA MET A 237 0.91 -12.69 -9.88
C MET A 237 1.19 -11.94 -11.20
N ARG A 238 1.65 -12.62 -12.24
CA ARG A 238 1.86 -12.04 -13.57
C ARG A 238 0.56 -11.58 -14.24
N LYS A 239 -0.57 -12.16 -13.86
CA LYS A 239 -1.92 -11.76 -14.32
C LYS A 239 -2.51 -10.61 -13.46
N ALA A 240 -1.85 -10.23 -12.37
CA ALA A 240 -2.35 -9.18 -11.48
C ALA A 240 -2.44 -7.85 -12.21
N GLN A 241 -3.55 -7.14 -12.00
CA GLN A 241 -3.64 -5.76 -12.43
C GLN A 241 -2.82 -4.88 -11.49
N PRO A 242 -1.88 -4.08 -12.00
CA PRO A 242 -1.09 -3.20 -11.17
C PRO A 242 -1.95 -2.11 -10.52
N ASP A 243 -1.44 -1.51 -9.44
CA ASP A 243 -2.05 -0.30 -8.87
C ASP A 243 -2.14 0.80 -9.95
N PRO A 244 -3.23 1.60 -9.98
CA PRO A 244 -3.35 2.74 -10.91
C PRO A 244 -2.15 3.69 -10.92
N GLY A 245 -1.38 3.74 -9.81
CA GLY A 245 -0.14 4.51 -9.72
C GLY A 245 1.14 3.73 -10.01
N ALA A 246 1.05 2.45 -10.38
CA ALA A 246 2.24 1.61 -10.62
C ALA A 246 3.11 2.18 -11.74
N LEU A 247 4.41 1.93 -11.61
CA LEU A 247 5.39 2.32 -12.62
C LEU A 247 5.11 1.59 -13.93
N ARG A 248 4.76 2.36 -14.95
CA ARG A 248 4.52 1.87 -16.30
C ARG A 248 5.31 2.70 -17.29
N ILE A 249 5.79 2.04 -18.32
CA ILE A 249 6.45 2.66 -19.46
C ILE A 249 5.57 2.42 -20.68
N TRP A 250 5.31 3.48 -21.42
CA TRP A 250 4.63 3.43 -22.71
C TRP A 250 5.54 4.05 -23.75
N ASP A 251 5.82 3.30 -24.80
CA ASP A 251 6.47 3.83 -25.99
C ASP A 251 5.37 4.34 -26.92
N LEU A 252 5.45 5.61 -27.23
CA LEU A 252 4.47 6.36 -28.02
C LEU A 252 5.14 6.94 -29.24
N GLU A 253 4.45 6.95 -30.35
CA GLU A 253 4.85 7.66 -31.56
C GLU A 253 3.83 8.77 -31.85
N MET A 254 4.30 10.02 -31.99
CA MET A 254 3.46 11.16 -32.28
C MET A 254 4.23 12.11 -33.22
N ASP A 255 3.63 12.44 -34.35
CA ASP A 255 4.23 13.31 -35.38
C ASP A 255 5.62 12.83 -35.86
N GLY A 256 5.84 11.51 -35.99
CA GLY A 256 7.10 10.90 -36.41
C GLY A 256 8.21 10.98 -35.35
N ARG A 257 7.87 11.31 -34.10
CA ARG A 257 8.79 11.33 -32.97
C ARG A 257 8.43 10.22 -31.98
N HIS A 258 9.46 9.54 -31.46
CA HIS A 258 9.30 8.52 -30.42
C HIS A 258 9.40 9.14 -29.02
N PHE A 259 8.47 8.77 -28.15
CA PHE A 259 8.43 9.20 -26.76
C PHE A 259 8.26 7.98 -25.87
N SER A 260 9.02 7.93 -24.79
CA SER A 260 8.75 6.99 -23.71
C SER A 260 8.12 7.73 -22.53
N LEU A 261 6.86 7.45 -22.25
CA LEU A 261 6.15 8.01 -21.09
C LEU A 261 6.29 7.07 -19.90
N VAL A 262 6.95 7.56 -18.85
CA VAL A 262 7.13 6.81 -17.60
C VAL A 262 6.20 7.35 -16.52
N ASN A 263 5.21 6.57 -16.11
CA ASN A 263 4.32 6.91 -15.01
C ASN A 263 4.94 6.50 -13.67
N ALA A 264 5.47 7.45 -12.93
CA ALA A 264 6.08 7.25 -11.62
C ALA A 264 5.25 7.89 -10.48
N PHE A 265 3.95 8.12 -10.64
CA PHE A 265 3.11 8.84 -9.67
C PHE A 265 2.93 8.12 -8.32
N ALA A 266 3.19 6.81 -8.24
CA ALA A 266 3.23 6.10 -6.97
C ALA A 266 4.46 6.44 -6.12
N ALA A 267 5.57 6.83 -6.75
CA ALA A 267 6.76 7.31 -6.06
C ALA A 267 6.54 8.74 -5.58
N ASN A 268 6.16 8.88 -4.34
CA ASN A 268 5.82 10.17 -3.76
C ASN A 268 6.81 10.61 -2.65
N ASP A 269 8.01 10.06 -2.66
CA ASP A 269 9.14 10.43 -1.81
C ASP A 269 10.46 10.43 -2.62
N PRO A 270 11.49 11.18 -2.17
CA PRO A 270 12.74 11.32 -2.92
C PRO A 270 13.48 10.01 -3.16
N GLN A 271 13.50 9.10 -2.17
CA GLN A 271 14.22 7.85 -2.27
C GLN A 271 13.60 6.91 -3.32
N SER A 272 12.27 6.73 -3.27
CA SER A 272 11.55 5.93 -4.26
C SER A 272 11.67 6.52 -5.66
N THR A 273 11.56 7.85 -5.79
CA THR A 273 11.72 8.55 -7.07
C THR A 273 13.13 8.39 -7.63
N LYS A 274 14.16 8.49 -6.78
CA LYS A 274 15.56 8.28 -7.20
C LYS A 274 15.81 6.83 -7.64
N THR A 275 15.24 5.86 -6.94
CA THR A 275 15.36 4.45 -7.33
C THR A 275 14.75 4.22 -8.72
N ILE A 276 13.54 4.73 -8.95
CA ILE A 276 12.89 4.64 -10.28
C ILE A 276 13.72 5.34 -11.35
N TRP A 277 14.24 6.54 -11.05
CA TRP A 277 15.08 7.26 -12.00
C TRP A 277 16.34 6.47 -12.40
N ASN A 278 16.99 5.82 -11.44
CA ASN A 278 18.14 4.96 -11.74
C ASN A 278 17.75 3.76 -12.60
N MET A 279 16.63 3.12 -12.31
CA MET A 279 16.10 2.02 -13.15
C MET A 279 15.80 2.47 -14.58
N ILE A 280 15.24 3.68 -14.75
CA ILE A 280 14.98 4.27 -16.08
C ILE A 280 16.27 4.48 -16.84
N LYS A 281 17.31 5.03 -16.19
CA LYS A 281 18.62 5.26 -16.81
C LYS A 281 19.31 3.99 -17.29
N GLU A 282 19.10 2.90 -16.59
CA GLU A 282 19.70 1.60 -16.89
C GLU A 282 18.87 0.80 -17.92
N HIS A 283 17.67 1.27 -18.26
CA HIS A 283 16.78 0.55 -19.17
C HIS A 283 17.17 0.79 -20.64
N PRO A 284 17.53 -0.26 -21.39
CA PRO A 284 18.10 -0.10 -22.73
C PRO A 284 17.19 0.61 -23.74
N SER A 285 15.87 0.52 -23.59
CA SER A 285 14.91 1.14 -24.52
C SER A 285 14.57 2.60 -24.15
N LEU A 286 15.16 3.17 -23.09
CA LEU A 286 14.86 4.51 -22.59
C LEU A 286 16.03 5.50 -22.78
N ASP A 287 16.94 5.22 -23.71
CA ASP A 287 18.02 6.15 -24.06
C ASP A 287 17.49 7.20 -25.06
N HIS A 288 17.12 8.35 -24.53
CA HIS A 288 16.57 9.47 -25.28
C HIS A 288 17.45 10.73 -25.14
N GLU A 289 17.50 11.53 -26.21
CA GLU A 289 18.28 12.78 -26.25
C GLU A 289 17.71 13.85 -25.29
N HIS A 290 16.41 13.84 -25.04
CA HIS A 290 15.72 14.83 -24.20
C HIS A 290 14.90 14.18 -23.09
N THR A 291 15.05 14.71 -21.88
CA THR A 291 14.32 14.26 -20.69
C THR A 291 13.36 15.36 -20.21
N CYS A 292 12.09 15.00 -20.09
CA CYS A 292 11.07 15.86 -19.51
C CYS A 292 10.60 15.29 -18.17
N ALA A 293 10.53 16.14 -17.14
CA ALA A 293 9.93 15.76 -15.86
C ALA A 293 8.58 16.46 -15.68
N PHE A 294 7.57 15.69 -15.27
CA PHE A 294 6.27 16.23 -14.87
C PHE A 294 6.05 16.03 -13.37
N LEU A 295 5.87 17.13 -12.63
CA LEU A 295 5.62 17.10 -11.20
C LEU A 295 4.24 17.65 -10.87
N ASN A 296 3.44 16.86 -10.15
CA ASN A 296 2.17 17.31 -9.59
C ASN A 296 2.37 17.69 -8.11
N THR A 297 2.21 18.98 -7.79
CA THR A 297 2.33 19.49 -6.42
C THR A 297 0.97 19.49 -5.72
N ARG A 298 0.98 19.40 -4.39
CA ARG A 298 -0.22 19.44 -3.56
C ARG A 298 -0.06 20.44 -2.44
N SER A 299 -1.10 21.24 -2.19
CA SER A 299 -1.10 22.27 -1.14
C SER A 299 -1.03 21.68 0.28
N ASP A 300 -1.52 20.46 0.48
CA ASP A 300 -1.48 19.73 1.76
C ASP A 300 -0.13 19.02 2.03
N ARG A 301 0.81 19.03 1.06
CA ARG A 301 2.10 18.32 1.14
C ARG A 301 3.27 19.13 0.61
N VAL A 302 3.36 20.40 1.00
CA VAL A 302 4.38 21.35 0.52
C VAL A 302 5.80 20.84 0.74
N ASN A 303 6.11 20.30 1.92
CA ASN A 303 7.44 19.76 2.24
C ASN A 303 7.87 18.65 1.28
N ARG A 304 6.95 17.75 0.94
CA ARG A 304 7.21 16.67 -0.03
C ARG A 304 7.48 17.22 -1.43
N SER A 305 6.69 18.19 -1.87
CA SER A 305 6.92 18.86 -3.17
C SER A 305 8.29 19.53 -3.23
N SER A 306 8.72 20.19 -2.14
CA SER A 306 10.04 20.79 -2.05
C SER A 306 11.17 19.75 -2.14
N GLN A 307 11.04 18.63 -1.44
CA GLN A 307 12.02 17.54 -1.48
C GLN A 307 12.14 16.90 -2.87
N LEU A 308 11.02 16.71 -3.57
CA LEU A 308 11.01 16.19 -4.94
C LEU A 308 11.63 17.18 -5.92
N LEU A 309 11.35 18.48 -5.79
CA LEU A 309 11.97 19.51 -6.60
C LEU A 309 13.50 19.59 -6.37
N GLU A 310 13.95 19.42 -5.13
CA GLU A 310 15.37 19.35 -4.81
C GLU A 310 16.06 18.15 -5.48
N LEU A 311 15.41 16.97 -5.46
CA LEU A 311 15.88 15.78 -6.17
C LEU A 311 15.96 16.02 -7.69
N ILE A 312 14.91 16.63 -8.27
CA ILE A 312 14.84 16.93 -9.70
C ILE A 312 16.02 17.83 -10.10
N LEU A 313 16.28 18.86 -9.32
CA LEU A 313 17.38 19.80 -9.59
C LEU A 313 18.78 19.20 -9.43
N LYS A 314 18.97 18.33 -8.44
CA LYS A 314 20.29 17.77 -8.09
C LYS A 314 20.65 16.52 -8.88
N ASP A 315 19.70 15.60 -9.00
CA ASP A 315 19.95 14.24 -9.49
C ASP A 315 19.37 14.00 -10.88
N ILE A 316 18.12 14.41 -11.15
CA ILE A 316 17.43 14.12 -12.42
C ILE A 316 17.89 15.07 -13.51
N LYS A 317 17.89 16.37 -13.25
CA LYS A 317 18.34 17.46 -14.15
C LYS A 317 17.69 17.37 -15.55
N PRO A 318 16.36 17.38 -15.63
CA PRO A 318 15.67 17.26 -16.91
C PRO A 318 15.90 18.49 -17.80
N ASP A 319 15.79 18.32 -19.11
CA ASP A 319 15.84 19.42 -20.09
C ASP A 319 14.58 20.29 -20.01
N SER A 320 13.46 19.73 -19.60
CA SER A 320 12.21 20.46 -19.36
C SER A 320 11.52 19.97 -18.10
N LEU A 321 10.98 20.91 -17.32
CA LEU A 321 10.20 20.65 -16.11
C LEU A 321 8.79 21.21 -16.28
N PHE A 322 7.82 20.33 -16.20
CA PHE A 322 6.39 20.67 -16.19
C PHE A 322 5.86 20.52 -14.77
N VAL A 323 5.25 21.56 -14.22
CA VAL A 323 4.72 21.55 -12.87
C VAL A 323 3.22 21.90 -12.90
N ARG A 324 2.43 21.08 -12.25
CA ARG A 324 1.01 21.33 -12.05
C ARG A 324 0.68 21.32 -10.56
N GLY A 325 -0.29 22.13 -10.15
CA GLY A 325 -0.84 22.12 -8.80
C GLY A 325 -1.07 23.50 -8.21
N ASP A 326 -1.44 23.51 -6.92
CA ASP A 326 -1.74 24.73 -6.17
C ASP A 326 -0.50 25.40 -5.59
N LYS A 327 -0.57 26.74 -5.44
CA LYS A 327 0.44 27.56 -4.70
C LYS A 327 1.86 27.42 -5.27
N MET A 328 1.99 27.29 -6.58
CA MET A 328 3.27 27.12 -7.27
C MET A 328 4.24 28.29 -7.06
N GLU A 329 3.74 29.51 -6.78
CA GLU A 329 4.55 30.71 -6.50
C GLU A 329 5.57 30.50 -5.39
N ARG A 330 5.28 29.60 -4.44
CA ARG A 330 6.21 29.23 -3.35
C ARG A 330 7.47 28.55 -3.83
N PHE A 331 7.42 27.92 -5.01
CA PHE A 331 8.51 27.16 -5.59
C PHE A 331 9.30 27.94 -6.62
N GLU A 332 8.80 29.10 -7.10
CA GLU A 332 9.44 29.90 -8.15
C GLU A 332 10.87 30.31 -7.80
N LYS A 333 11.04 31.10 -6.74
CA LYS A 333 12.36 31.61 -6.32
C LYS A 333 13.29 30.48 -5.84
N PRO A 334 12.87 29.56 -4.96
CA PRO A 334 13.78 28.55 -4.42
C PRO A 334 14.17 27.47 -5.44
N PHE A 335 13.30 27.15 -6.42
CA PHE A 335 13.50 26.00 -7.30
C PHE A 335 13.44 26.33 -8.79
N PHE A 336 12.36 26.91 -9.29
CA PHE A 336 12.17 27.05 -10.76
C PHE A 336 13.23 27.94 -11.42
N SER A 337 13.68 28.98 -10.75
CA SER A 337 14.77 29.83 -11.23
C SER A 337 16.12 29.13 -11.37
N LYS A 338 16.28 27.95 -10.79
CA LYS A 338 17.52 27.15 -10.83
C LYS A 338 17.49 26.04 -11.88
N VAL A 339 16.37 25.81 -12.52
CA VAL A 339 16.25 24.84 -13.62
C VAL A 339 16.98 25.41 -14.82
N LYS A 340 17.92 24.66 -15.39
CA LYS A 340 18.69 25.11 -16.60
C LYS A 340 17.86 25.02 -17.87
N GLY A 341 16.80 24.22 -17.89
CA GLY A 341 15.91 23.99 -19.00
C GLY A 341 14.62 24.80 -18.95
N ARG A 342 13.66 24.42 -19.79
CA ARG A 342 12.34 25.05 -19.85
C ARG A 342 11.49 24.66 -18.64
N VAL A 343 10.83 25.63 -18.00
CA VAL A 343 9.86 25.38 -16.93
C VAL A 343 8.49 25.87 -17.39
N GLU A 344 7.50 24.98 -17.37
CA GLU A 344 6.10 25.32 -17.65
C GLU A 344 5.23 25.01 -16.44
N GLN A 345 4.32 25.93 -16.14
CA GLN A 345 3.44 25.84 -14.99
C GLN A 345 1.98 25.76 -15.46
N PHE A 346 1.21 24.83 -14.86
CA PHE A 346 -0.21 24.65 -15.14
C PHE A 346 -1.00 24.81 -13.85
N SER A 347 -1.96 25.72 -13.82
CA SER A 347 -2.90 25.84 -12.70
C SER A 347 -3.88 24.64 -12.67
N GLU A 348 -4.34 24.26 -11.48
CA GLU A 348 -5.54 23.42 -11.36
C GLU A 348 -6.75 24.30 -11.70
N ASN A 349 -7.36 24.06 -12.86
CA ASN A 349 -8.71 24.57 -13.17
C ASN A 349 -9.73 23.46 -12.91
#